data_08c5d383e79d65abc1386110441de3d4
#
_entry.id   08c5d383e79d65abc1386110441de3d4
#
_cell.length_a   1.000
_cell.length_b   1.000
_cell.length_c   1.000
_cell.angle_alpha   90.00
_cell.angle_beta   90.00
_cell.angle_gamma   90.00
#
_symmetry.space_group_name_H-M   'P 1'
#
loop_
_entity.id
_entity.type
_entity.pdbx_description
1 polymer ?
#
loop_
_entity_poly.entity_id
_entity_poly.type
_entity_poly.pdbx_seq_one_letter_code
_entity_poly.pdbx_strand_id
1 'polypeptide(L)'
;MQNEEMKKLIELNNYVKKEIDKRLEKFFNEKIKSAKKIDLIYEKLLVDMKKFIQRGGKRLRPTLMLLGYKAAGGTDFTKALDASLSLEIFHNFVLIHDDVMDGDLTRYGGANITGIYNKRFSKQLDEATARHTAESIAILAGELNEFFTFEVLTKLDIKKEIIFDMMAHFQRVLFETGAGQQLDVMSSIRGNLNLAKIEKVNYYKTAQYTVTSPLQLGVIAAGGNEKLMKTFNEFGSELGKAFQIADDLLGMFGSTRQTGKPVGSDIREGKQTLLMYYAKKLCKPLEWKAIETRLGNEKITSEDVRLVRNILKESGAQAKAAVAAEDHLQNALKVVDGMSIDEETKSILRAFSVYCVIRKK
;
A
#
# COMPACT_ATOMS: atom_id res chain seq x y z
N MET A 1 20.88 -19.31 8.17
CA MET A 1 19.61 -18.87 8.79
C MET A 1 18.91 -17.83 7.92
N GLN A 2 19.34 -16.57 7.83
CA GLN A 2 18.63 -15.55 7.02
C GLN A 2 18.37 -15.92 5.54
N ASN A 3 19.28 -16.61 4.86
CA ASN A 3 19.07 -17.04 3.48
C ASN A 3 17.98 -18.13 3.33
N GLU A 4 17.83 -19.01 4.30
CA GLU A 4 16.82 -20.07 4.28
C GLU A 4 15.42 -19.51 4.60
N GLU A 5 15.31 -18.62 5.58
CA GLU A 5 14.08 -17.94 5.93
C GLU A 5 13.57 -17.09 4.75
N MET A 6 14.47 -16.35 4.09
CA MET A 6 14.15 -15.59 2.89
C MET A 6 13.70 -16.48 1.73
N LYS A 7 14.30 -17.67 1.56
CA LYS A 7 13.87 -18.64 0.54
C LYS A 7 12.45 -19.12 0.81
N LYS A 8 12.11 -19.48 2.06
CA LYS A 8 10.76 -19.89 2.46
C LYS A 8 9.73 -18.79 2.19
N LEU A 9 10.06 -17.53 2.53
CA LEU A 9 9.20 -16.38 2.22
C LEU A 9 8.95 -16.24 0.72
N ILE A 10 10.00 -16.33 -0.11
CA ILE A 10 9.90 -16.18 -1.55
C ILE A 10 9.06 -17.31 -2.14
N GLU A 11 9.25 -18.55 -1.71
CA GLU A 11 8.48 -19.71 -2.16
C GLU A 11 7.00 -19.56 -1.79
N LEU A 12 6.69 -19.19 -0.54
CA LEU A 12 5.33 -18.92 -0.09
C LEU A 12 4.69 -17.79 -0.89
N ASN A 13 5.39 -16.67 -1.04
CA ASN A 13 4.85 -15.53 -1.77
C ASN A 13 4.61 -15.83 -3.26
N ASN A 14 5.49 -16.60 -3.90
CA ASN A 14 5.31 -17.03 -5.28
C ASN A 14 4.08 -17.96 -5.44
N TYR A 15 3.89 -18.87 -4.50
CA TYR A 15 2.70 -19.72 -4.46
C TYR A 15 1.42 -18.89 -4.30
N VAL A 16 1.39 -18.03 -3.29
CA VAL A 16 0.24 -17.14 -3.02
C VAL A 16 -0.05 -16.24 -4.22
N LYS A 17 0.99 -15.63 -4.79
CA LYS A 17 0.84 -14.77 -5.97
C LYS A 17 0.18 -15.51 -7.13
N LYS A 18 0.66 -16.71 -7.45
CA LYS A 18 0.10 -17.55 -8.53
C LYS A 18 -1.37 -17.87 -8.29
N GLU A 19 -1.72 -18.21 -7.05
CA GLU A 19 -3.09 -18.58 -6.69
C GLU A 19 -4.04 -17.38 -6.67
N ILE A 20 -3.58 -16.22 -6.21
CA ILE A 20 -4.37 -14.97 -6.22
C ILE A 20 -4.55 -14.46 -7.65
N ASP A 21 -3.51 -14.48 -8.49
CA ASP A 21 -3.60 -14.03 -9.88
C ASP A 21 -4.63 -14.86 -10.66
N LYS A 22 -4.74 -16.18 -10.43
CA LYS A 22 -5.79 -17.04 -11.01
C LYS A 22 -7.20 -16.64 -10.53
N ARG A 23 -7.35 -16.37 -9.23
CA ARG A 23 -8.63 -15.96 -8.63
C ARG A 23 -9.08 -14.60 -9.15
N LEU A 24 -8.17 -13.63 -9.25
CA LEU A 24 -8.41 -12.33 -9.84
C LEU A 24 -8.86 -12.46 -11.30
N GLU A 25 -8.19 -13.30 -12.07
CA GLU A 25 -8.54 -13.54 -13.47
C GLU A 25 -9.97 -14.09 -13.61
N LYS A 26 -10.30 -15.14 -12.83
CA LYS A 26 -11.64 -15.73 -12.84
C LYS A 26 -12.69 -14.69 -12.43
N PHE A 27 -12.47 -13.98 -11.33
CA PHE A 27 -13.40 -12.97 -10.81
C PHE A 27 -13.69 -11.87 -11.85
N PHE A 28 -12.65 -11.25 -12.40
CA PHE A 28 -12.83 -10.19 -13.38
C PHE A 28 -13.42 -10.69 -14.70
N ASN A 29 -13.13 -11.93 -15.15
CA ASN A 29 -13.78 -12.51 -16.33
C ASN A 29 -15.30 -12.63 -16.13
N GLU A 30 -15.75 -13.05 -14.95
CA GLU A 30 -17.19 -13.10 -14.62
C GLU A 30 -17.81 -11.69 -14.63
N LYS A 31 -17.12 -10.69 -14.06
CA LYS A 31 -17.58 -9.29 -14.07
C LYS A 31 -17.65 -8.70 -15.48
N ILE A 32 -16.64 -8.93 -16.30
CA ILE A 32 -16.61 -8.49 -17.70
C ILE A 32 -17.79 -9.10 -18.47
N LYS A 33 -18.04 -10.41 -18.30
CA LYS A 33 -19.19 -11.09 -18.94
C LYS A 33 -20.53 -10.50 -18.49
N SER A 34 -20.66 -10.10 -17.23
CA SER A 34 -21.87 -9.45 -16.71
C SER A 34 -22.01 -8.02 -17.23
N ALA A 35 -20.93 -7.25 -17.24
CA ALA A 35 -20.91 -5.87 -17.72
C ALA A 35 -21.28 -5.78 -19.21
N LYS A 36 -20.80 -6.72 -20.03
CA LYS A 36 -21.11 -6.82 -21.46
C LYS A 36 -22.63 -6.93 -21.74
N LYS A 37 -23.39 -7.53 -20.83
CA LYS A 37 -24.87 -7.63 -20.97
C LYS A 37 -25.56 -6.30 -20.68
N ILE A 38 -24.88 -5.37 -20.01
CA ILE A 38 -25.40 -4.04 -19.68
C ILE A 38 -25.03 -3.07 -20.80
N ASP A 39 -23.73 -2.90 -21.09
CA ASP A 39 -23.21 -2.02 -22.13
C ASP A 39 -21.75 -2.31 -22.46
N LEU A 40 -21.34 -2.09 -23.72
CA LEU A 40 -19.95 -2.29 -24.17
C LEU A 40 -18.95 -1.28 -23.56
N ILE A 41 -19.41 -0.06 -23.23
CA ILE A 41 -18.59 0.95 -22.56
C ILE A 41 -18.27 0.48 -21.15
N TYR A 42 -19.26 -0.10 -20.45
CA TYR A 42 -19.09 -0.65 -19.11
C TYR A 42 -18.20 -1.91 -19.13
N GLU A 43 -18.40 -2.82 -20.11
CA GLU A 43 -17.46 -3.95 -20.34
C GLU A 43 -16.01 -3.46 -20.41
N LYS A 44 -15.77 -2.39 -21.18
CA LYS A 44 -14.43 -1.84 -21.36
C LYS A 44 -13.80 -1.33 -20.07
N LEU A 45 -14.58 -0.72 -19.17
CA LEU A 45 -14.11 -0.32 -17.85
C LEU A 45 -13.59 -1.54 -17.06
N LEU A 46 -14.37 -2.63 -17.00
CA LEU A 46 -13.99 -3.84 -16.28
C LEU A 46 -12.74 -4.51 -16.90
N VAL A 47 -12.58 -4.44 -18.22
CA VAL A 47 -11.37 -4.92 -18.91
C VAL A 47 -10.15 -4.08 -18.51
N ASP A 48 -10.28 -2.76 -18.44
CA ASP A 48 -9.18 -1.88 -18.05
C ASP A 48 -8.83 -2.04 -16.57
N MET A 49 -9.82 -2.21 -15.68
CA MET A 49 -9.62 -2.54 -14.26
C MET A 49 -8.88 -3.89 -14.10
N LYS A 50 -9.29 -4.93 -14.84
CA LYS A 50 -8.58 -6.22 -14.85
C LYS A 50 -7.12 -6.06 -15.24
N LYS A 51 -6.84 -5.34 -16.33
CA LYS A 51 -5.47 -5.08 -16.80
C LYS A 51 -4.65 -4.31 -15.77
N PHE A 52 -5.26 -3.36 -15.08
CA PHE A 52 -4.60 -2.56 -14.06
C PHE A 52 -4.18 -3.42 -12.87
N ILE A 53 -5.09 -4.21 -12.28
CA ILE A 53 -4.81 -5.06 -11.12
C ILE A 53 -3.81 -6.19 -11.45
N GLN A 54 -3.82 -6.70 -12.69
CA GLN A 54 -2.90 -7.76 -13.12
C GLN A 54 -1.50 -7.26 -13.48
N ARG A 55 -1.33 -5.97 -13.79
CA ARG A 55 -0.04 -5.41 -14.19
C ARG A 55 1.01 -5.43 -13.09
N GLY A 56 0.61 -5.29 -11.84
CA GLY A 56 1.54 -5.15 -10.73
C GLY A 56 1.10 -5.85 -9.46
N GLY A 57 1.95 -5.69 -8.45
CA GLY A 57 1.69 -6.20 -7.11
C GLY A 57 2.49 -7.47 -6.80
N LYS A 58 3.14 -7.42 -5.64
CA LYS A 58 3.88 -8.56 -5.07
C LYS A 58 2.96 -9.50 -4.30
N ARG A 59 1.66 -9.17 -4.19
CA ARG A 59 0.64 -9.92 -3.43
C ARG A 59 1.05 -10.17 -1.96
N LEU A 60 1.69 -9.19 -1.37
CA LEU A 60 2.20 -9.30 0.02
C LEU A 60 1.07 -9.38 1.05
N ARG A 61 -0.05 -8.68 0.83
CA ARG A 61 -1.20 -8.69 1.74
C ARG A 61 -1.88 -10.06 1.84
N PRO A 62 -2.17 -10.76 0.73
CA PRO A 62 -2.60 -12.15 0.78
C PRO A 62 -1.61 -13.08 1.49
N THR A 63 -0.30 -12.88 1.31
CA THR A 63 0.73 -13.66 2.00
C THR A 63 0.67 -13.42 3.52
N LEU A 64 0.52 -12.16 3.96
CA LEU A 64 0.34 -11.83 5.38
C LEU A 64 -0.96 -12.43 5.95
N MET A 65 -2.06 -12.38 5.20
CA MET A 65 -3.31 -12.99 5.64
C MET A 65 -3.14 -14.50 5.85
N LEU A 66 -2.45 -15.18 4.94
CA LEU A 66 -2.17 -16.61 5.07
C LEU A 66 -1.31 -16.91 6.30
N LEU A 67 -0.31 -16.06 6.59
CA LEU A 67 0.52 -16.17 7.80
C LEU A 67 -0.30 -15.94 9.08
N GLY A 68 -1.18 -14.95 9.09
CA GLY A 68 -2.10 -14.71 10.21
C GLY A 68 -3.06 -15.88 10.44
N TYR A 69 -3.60 -16.46 9.36
CA TYR A 69 -4.46 -17.64 9.41
C TYR A 69 -3.72 -18.86 10.00
N LYS A 70 -2.51 -19.13 9.52
CA LYS A 70 -1.65 -20.19 10.03
C LYS A 70 -1.28 -19.97 11.49
N ALA A 71 -0.89 -18.75 11.86
CA ALA A 71 -0.54 -18.40 13.24
C ALA A 71 -1.70 -18.63 14.24
N ALA A 72 -2.95 -18.51 13.78
CA ALA A 72 -4.15 -18.78 14.56
C ALA A 72 -4.60 -20.25 14.53
N GLY A 73 -3.80 -21.16 13.92
CA GLY A 73 -4.10 -22.60 13.85
C GLY A 73 -4.97 -23.00 12.66
N GLY A 74 -5.20 -22.12 11.69
CA GLY A 74 -5.94 -22.44 10.49
C GLY A 74 -5.17 -23.41 9.58
N THR A 75 -5.88 -24.40 9.02
CA THR A 75 -5.30 -25.48 8.21
C THR A 75 -5.81 -25.54 6.78
N ASP A 76 -6.97 -24.97 6.48
CA ASP A 76 -7.54 -24.93 5.14
C ASP A 76 -7.05 -23.68 4.37
N PHE A 77 -5.87 -23.80 3.78
CA PHE A 77 -5.26 -22.69 3.03
C PHE A 77 -6.06 -22.27 1.79
N THR A 78 -6.90 -23.16 1.24
CA THR A 78 -7.77 -22.81 0.10
C THR A 78 -8.77 -21.74 0.50
N LYS A 79 -9.46 -21.92 1.64
CA LYS A 79 -10.40 -20.93 2.18
C LYS A 79 -9.71 -19.61 2.53
N ALA A 80 -8.52 -19.66 3.12
CA ALA A 80 -7.74 -18.48 3.41
C ALA A 80 -7.34 -17.71 2.12
N LEU A 81 -6.96 -18.42 1.06
CA LEU A 81 -6.66 -17.81 -0.24
C LEU A 81 -7.91 -17.21 -0.91
N ASP A 82 -9.05 -17.90 -0.83
CA ASP A 82 -10.32 -17.37 -1.36
C ASP A 82 -10.70 -16.07 -0.63
N ALA A 83 -10.58 -16.05 0.69
CA ALA A 83 -10.83 -14.85 1.48
C ALA A 83 -9.82 -13.73 1.19
N SER A 84 -8.55 -14.06 0.99
CA SER A 84 -7.48 -13.07 0.75
C SER A 84 -7.58 -12.36 -0.61
N LEU A 85 -8.40 -12.86 -1.54
CA LEU A 85 -8.75 -12.16 -2.78
C LEU A 85 -9.38 -10.79 -2.49
N SER A 86 -10.19 -10.68 -1.42
CA SER A 86 -10.79 -9.42 -0.99
C SER A 86 -9.74 -8.34 -0.69
N LEU A 87 -8.59 -8.72 -0.11
CA LEU A 87 -7.50 -7.79 0.20
C LEU A 87 -6.85 -7.17 -1.05
N GLU A 88 -6.70 -7.94 -2.13
CA GLU A 88 -6.12 -7.40 -3.36
C GLU A 88 -7.10 -6.50 -4.10
N ILE A 89 -8.40 -6.84 -4.07
CA ILE A 89 -9.43 -5.98 -4.65
C ILE A 89 -9.57 -4.69 -3.83
N PHE A 90 -9.56 -4.79 -2.48
CA PHE A 90 -9.54 -3.63 -1.59
C PHE A 90 -8.29 -2.75 -1.82
N HIS A 91 -7.12 -3.37 -1.96
CA HIS A 91 -5.91 -2.63 -2.27
C HIS A 91 -6.01 -1.88 -3.60
N ASN A 92 -6.65 -2.48 -4.60
CA ASN A 92 -6.86 -1.86 -5.89
C ASN A 92 -7.81 -0.64 -5.81
N PHE A 93 -8.85 -0.72 -4.97
CA PHE A 93 -9.70 0.43 -4.62
C PHE A 93 -8.86 1.58 -4.04
N VAL A 94 -8.08 1.30 -2.99
CA VAL A 94 -7.23 2.31 -2.35
C VAL A 94 -6.25 2.94 -3.33
N LEU A 95 -5.61 2.15 -4.20
CA LEU A 95 -4.64 2.67 -5.18
C LEU A 95 -5.29 3.56 -6.23
N ILE A 96 -6.47 3.20 -6.73
CA ILE A 96 -7.16 4.01 -7.76
C ILE A 96 -7.56 5.37 -7.19
N HIS A 97 -8.09 5.40 -5.97
CA HIS A 97 -8.47 6.66 -5.32
C HIS A 97 -7.25 7.49 -4.90
N ASP A 98 -6.18 6.86 -4.40
CA ASP A 98 -4.90 7.52 -4.11
C ASP A 98 -4.33 8.19 -5.37
N ASP A 99 -4.32 7.49 -6.51
CA ASP A 99 -3.87 8.04 -7.80
C ASP A 99 -4.68 9.28 -8.24
N VAL A 100 -6.00 9.30 -8.01
CA VAL A 100 -6.85 10.47 -8.29
C VAL A 100 -6.50 11.63 -7.36
N MET A 101 -6.36 11.37 -6.05
CA MET A 101 -6.06 12.39 -5.05
C MET A 101 -4.65 12.99 -5.20
N ASP A 102 -3.68 12.17 -5.59
CA ASP A 102 -2.29 12.58 -5.84
C ASP A 102 -2.09 13.19 -7.24
N GLY A 103 -3.11 13.14 -8.10
CA GLY A 103 -3.01 13.63 -9.48
C GLY A 103 -2.19 12.74 -10.41
N ASP A 104 -1.87 11.52 -10.02
CA ASP A 104 -1.05 10.58 -10.77
C ASP A 104 -1.75 10.05 -12.03
N LEU A 105 -1.01 9.90 -13.12
CA LEU A 105 -1.49 9.28 -14.37
C LEU A 105 -0.85 7.91 -14.64
N THR A 106 0.11 7.51 -13.82
CA THR A 106 0.87 6.27 -14.03
C THR A 106 1.06 5.50 -12.73
N ARG A 107 1.00 4.16 -12.83
CA ARG A 107 1.35 3.23 -11.75
C ARG A 107 1.87 1.91 -12.32
N TYR A 108 2.79 1.25 -11.64
CA TYR A 108 3.40 0.00 -12.10
C TYR A 108 4.03 0.10 -13.50
N GLY A 109 4.66 1.23 -13.81
CA GLY A 109 5.33 1.46 -15.10
C GLY A 109 4.39 1.65 -16.30
N GLY A 110 3.10 1.90 -16.07
CA GLY A 110 2.12 2.14 -17.14
C GLY A 110 1.01 3.09 -16.71
N ALA A 111 0.15 3.49 -17.66
CA ALA A 111 -0.98 4.36 -17.35
C ALA A 111 -1.93 3.69 -16.32
N ASN A 112 -2.27 4.40 -15.25
CA ASN A 112 -3.31 4.00 -14.31
C ASN A 112 -4.71 4.23 -14.91
N ILE A 113 -5.80 4.01 -14.16
CA ILE A 113 -7.16 4.18 -14.70
C ILE A 113 -7.38 5.61 -15.18
N THR A 114 -7.03 6.62 -14.38
CA THR A 114 -7.11 8.03 -14.79
C THR A 114 -6.32 8.29 -16.05
N GLY A 115 -5.07 7.83 -16.13
CA GLY A 115 -4.20 8.01 -17.28
C GLY A 115 -4.70 7.35 -18.57
N ILE A 116 -5.32 6.16 -18.47
CA ILE A 116 -5.94 5.46 -19.61
C ILE A 116 -7.08 6.29 -20.18
N TYR A 117 -7.97 6.78 -19.33
CA TYR A 117 -9.15 7.54 -19.76
C TYR A 117 -8.80 8.97 -20.17
N ASN A 118 -7.88 9.63 -19.47
CA ASN A 118 -7.37 10.93 -19.87
C ASN A 118 -6.79 10.90 -21.30
N LYS A 119 -5.96 9.92 -21.61
CA LYS A 119 -5.41 9.74 -22.99
C LYS A 119 -6.50 9.47 -24.03
N ARG A 120 -7.61 8.83 -23.65
CA ARG A 120 -8.75 8.61 -24.58
C ARG A 120 -9.50 9.90 -24.87
N PHE A 121 -9.82 10.64 -23.81
CA PHE A 121 -10.67 11.83 -23.90
C PHE A 121 -9.92 13.04 -24.45
N SER A 122 -8.62 13.21 -24.22
CA SER A 122 -7.79 14.28 -24.79
C SER A 122 -7.75 14.30 -26.33
N LYS A 123 -8.30 13.28 -26.99
CA LYS A 123 -8.45 13.27 -28.45
C LYS A 123 -9.69 14.05 -28.94
N GLN A 124 -10.63 14.34 -28.06
CA GLN A 124 -11.95 14.89 -28.41
C GLN A 124 -12.37 16.04 -27.51
N LEU A 125 -11.76 16.18 -26.34
CA LEU A 125 -12.11 17.17 -25.32
C LEU A 125 -10.87 18.03 -25.02
N ASP A 126 -11.08 19.23 -24.51
CA ASP A 126 -10.01 20.04 -23.94
C ASP A 126 -9.37 19.37 -22.72
N GLU A 127 -8.18 19.81 -22.33
CA GLU A 127 -7.36 19.19 -21.31
C GLU A 127 -8.10 19.08 -19.95
N ALA A 128 -8.77 20.16 -19.51
CA ALA A 128 -9.45 20.21 -18.23
C ALA A 128 -10.66 19.27 -18.20
N THR A 129 -11.48 19.30 -19.26
CA THR A 129 -12.66 18.41 -19.39
C THR A 129 -12.24 16.95 -19.52
N ALA A 130 -11.20 16.65 -20.30
CA ALA A 130 -10.67 15.29 -20.44
C ALA A 130 -10.16 14.76 -19.10
N ARG A 131 -9.44 15.58 -18.33
CA ARG A 131 -8.93 15.24 -17.01
C ARG A 131 -10.04 14.95 -16.02
N HIS A 132 -11.00 15.85 -15.88
CA HIS A 132 -12.15 15.71 -14.98
C HIS A 132 -12.99 14.45 -15.30
N THR A 133 -13.23 14.20 -16.59
CA THR A 133 -13.99 13.01 -17.02
C THR A 133 -13.22 11.73 -16.69
N ALA A 134 -11.90 11.73 -16.88
CA ALA A 134 -11.06 10.57 -16.55
C ALA A 134 -11.02 10.29 -15.04
N GLU A 135 -10.94 11.32 -14.22
CA GLU A 135 -11.02 11.22 -12.75
C GLU A 135 -12.38 10.67 -12.30
N SER A 136 -13.47 11.13 -12.90
CA SER A 136 -14.83 10.62 -12.62
C SER A 136 -14.94 9.12 -12.90
N ILE A 137 -14.36 8.63 -14.01
CA ILE A 137 -14.33 7.20 -14.33
C ILE A 137 -13.42 6.43 -13.35
N ALA A 138 -12.31 7.02 -12.92
CA ALA A 138 -11.42 6.39 -11.96
C ALA A 138 -12.08 6.28 -10.56
N ILE A 139 -12.80 7.31 -10.12
CA ILE A 139 -13.60 7.26 -8.87
C ILE A 139 -14.60 6.12 -8.95
N LEU A 140 -15.38 6.00 -10.03
CA LEU A 140 -16.33 4.90 -10.22
C LEU A 140 -15.62 3.53 -10.21
N ALA A 141 -14.45 3.40 -10.83
CA ALA A 141 -13.67 2.17 -10.82
C ALA A 141 -13.18 1.80 -9.41
N GLY A 142 -12.81 2.79 -8.60
CA GLY A 142 -12.48 2.60 -7.20
C GLY A 142 -13.66 2.08 -6.39
N GLU A 143 -14.81 2.77 -6.46
CA GLU A 143 -16.06 2.37 -5.79
C GLU A 143 -16.45 0.92 -6.15
N LEU A 144 -16.37 0.54 -7.43
CA LEU A 144 -16.66 -0.83 -7.84
C LEU A 144 -15.74 -1.85 -7.17
N ASN A 145 -14.45 -1.55 -6.98
CA ASN A 145 -13.53 -2.44 -6.26
C ASN A 145 -13.86 -2.51 -4.76
N GLU A 146 -14.35 -1.43 -4.14
CA GLU A 146 -14.82 -1.48 -2.75
C GLU A 146 -15.98 -2.47 -2.63
N PHE A 147 -17.02 -2.34 -3.47
CA PHE A 147 -18.15 -3.28 -3.48
C PHE A 147 -17.72 -4.71 -3.80
N PHE A 148 -16.81 -4.91 -4.74
CA PHE A 148 -16.29 -6.24 -5.07
C PHE A 148 -15.53 -6.88 -3.91
N THR A 149 -14.91 -6.08 -3.03
CA THR A 149 -14.29 -6.57 -1.79
C THR A 149 -15.30 -7.31 -0.92
N PHE A 150 -16.45 -6.68 -0.68
CA PHE A 150 -17.53 -7.28 0.12
C PHE A 150 -18.23 -8.42 -0.61
N GLU A 151 -18.37 -8.32 -1.94
CA GLU A 151 -18.94 -9.41 -2.73
C GLU A 151 -18.09 -10.70 -2.63
N VAL A 152 -16.77 -10.60 -2.63
CA VAL A 152 -15.89 -11.76 -2.41
C VAL A 152 -16.17 -12.40 -1.07
N LEU A 153 -16.28 -11.61 0.00
CA LEU A 153 -16.52 -12.13 1.35
C LEU A 153 -17.87 -12.84 1.46
N THR A 154 -18.93 -12.28 0.85
CA THR A 154 -20.28 -12.88 0.90
C THR A 154 -20.40 -14.22 0.17
N LYS A 155 -19.43 -14.56 -0.69
CA LYS A 155 -19.39 -15.81 -1.45
C LYS A 155 -18.49 -16.89 -0.85
N LEU A 156 -17.85 -16.60 0.29
CA LEU A 156 -16.96 -17.57 0.96
C LEU A 156 -17.76 -18.75 1.54
N ASP A 157 -17.23 -19.94 1.37
CA ASP A 157 -17.74 -21.17 2.01
C ASP A 157 -17.14 -21.34 3.42
N ILE A 158 -17.49 -20.41 4.32
CA ILE A 158 -17.10 -20.40 5.73
C ILE A 158 -18.32 -20.00 6.59
N LYS A 159 -18.18 -20.07 7.91
CA LYS A 159 -19.26 -19.67 8.83
C LYS A 159 -19.65 -18.21 8.63
N LYS A 160 -20.94 -17.91 8.63
CA LYS A 160 -21.46 -16.55 8.41
C LYS A 160 -20.95 -15.54 9.44
N GLU A 161 -20.80 -15.96 10.68
CA GLU A 161 -20.27 -15.14 11.77
C GLU A 161 -18.86 -14.64 11.44
N ILE A 162 -18.00 -15.51 10.89
CA ILE A 162 -16.65 -15.14 10.44
C ILE A 162 -16.71 -14.14 9.28
N ILE A 163 -17.65 -14.33 8.34
CA ILE A 163 -17.85 -13.37 7.24
C ILE A 163 -18.23 -11.99 7.78
N PHE A 164 -19.16 -11.91 8.73
CA PHE A 164 -19.56 -10.64 9.36
C PHE A 164 -18.40 -9.99 10.11
N ASP A 165 -17.61 -10.77 10.86
CA ASP A 165 -16.42 -10.25 11.56
C ASP A 165 -15.38 -9.71 10.58
N MET A 166 -15.16 -10.39 9.45
CA MET A 166 -14.27 -9.91 8.38
C MET A 166 -14.80 -8.61 7.74
N MET A 167 -16.10 -8.53 7.48
CA MET A 167 -16.74 -7.32 6.93
C MET A 167 -16.62 -6.15 7.92
N ALA A 168 -16.92 -6.35 9.19
CA ALA A 168 -16.75 -5.35 10.24
C ALA A 168 -15.30 -4.88 10.36
N HIS A 169 -14.35 -5.80 10.23
CA HIS A 169 -12.93 -5.48 10.23
C HIS A 169 -12.55 -4.59 9.02
N PHE A 170 -13.01 -4.93 7.81
CA PHE A 170 -12.76 -4.09 6.62
C PHE A 170 -13.37 -2.69 6.76
N GLN A 171 -14.59 -2.57 7.30
CA GLN A 171 -15.25 -1.27 7.53
C GLN A 171 -14.43 -0.40 8.50
N ARG A 172 -13.92 -0.98 9.60
CA ARG A 172 -13.03 -0.28 10.52
C ARG A 172 -11.74 0.18 9.84
N VAL A 173 -11.10 -0.71 9.09
CA VAL A 173 -9.85 -0.41 8.37
C VAL A 173 -10.06 0.66 7.31
N LEU A 174 -11.18 0.64 6.59
CA LEU A 174 -11.55 1.66 5.61
C LEU A 174 -11.71 3.04 6.28
N PHE A 175 -12.42 3.10 7.40
CA PHE A 175 -12.60 4.32 8.18
C PHE A 175 -11.25 4.88 8.67
N GLU A 176 -10.38 4.04 9.21
CA GLU A 176 -9.05 4.41 9.69
C GLU A 176 -8.13 4.85 8.53
N THR A 177 -8.14 4.13 7.40
CA THR A 177 -7.34 4.46 6.22
C THR A 177 -7.79 5.77 5.59
N GLY A 178 -9.11 6.03 5.55
CA GLY A 178 -9.68 7.29 5.08
C GLY A 178 -9.22 8.48 5.94
N ALA A 179 -9.20 8.32 7.28
CA ALA A 179 -8.66 9.34 8.17
C ALA A 179 -7.15 9.59 7.90
N GLY A 180 -6.37 8.52 7.69
CA GLY A 180 -4.95 8.61 7.32
C GLY A 180 -4.74 9.36 6.01
N GLN A 181 -5.53 9.07 4.99
CA GLN A 181 -5.48 9.72 3.69
C GLN A 181 -5.86 11.21 3.79
N GLN A 182 -6.92 11.55 4.53
CA GLN A 182 -7.28 12.95 4.75
C GLN A 182 -6.16 13.74 5.43
N LEU A 183 -5.52 13.13 6.46
CA LEU A 183 -4.38 13.75 7.14
C LEU A 183 -3.20 13.99 6.20
N ASP A 184 -2.94 13.05 5.29
CA ASP A 184 -1.86 13.15 4.30
C ASP A 184 -2.11 14.32 3.33
N VAL A 185 -3.28 14.36 2.69
CA VAL A 185 -3.69 15.46 1.79
C VAL A 185 -3.64 16.81 2.51
N MET A 186 -4.18 16.91 3.73
CA MET A 186 -4.18 18.17 4.48
C MET A 186 -2.80 18.61 4.94
N SER A 187 -1.87 17.66 5.16
CA SER A 187 -0.49 17.97 5.56
C SER A 187 0.30 18.62 4.42
N SER A 188 0.07 18.18 3.19
CA SER A 188 0.71 18.73 1.98
C SER A 188 0.35 20.21 1.76
N ILE A 189 -0.90 20.59 2.05
CA ILE A 189 -1.39 21.97 1.87
C ILE A 189 -0.84 22.94 2.93
N ARG A 190 -0.77 22.50 4.19
CA ARG A 190 -0.49 23.41 5.32
C ARG A 190 0.98 23.54 5.70
N GLY A 191 1.87 22.74 5.13
CA GLY A 191 3.32 22.84 5.36
C GLY A 191 3.76 22.69 6.83
N ASN A 192 2.91 22.18 7.70
CA ASN A 192 3.19 22.10 9.14
C ASN A 192 3.80 20.72 9.47
N LEU A 193 5.13 20.62 9.39
CA LEU A 193 5.91 19.45 9.78
C LEU A 193 5.76 19.18 11.28
N ASN A 194 4.83 18.31 11.63
CA ASN A 194 4.58 17.86 13.00
C ASN A 194 4.76 16.33 13.08
N LEU A 195 5.72 15.88 13.90
CA LEU A 195 6.06 14.48 14.05
C LEU A 195 4.83 13.61 14.38
N ALA A 196 4.00 14.04 15.31
CA ALA A 196 2.80 13.28 15.71
C ALA A 196 1.79 13.11 14.56
N LYS A 197 1.69 14.09 13.64
CA LYS A 197 0.85 13.95 12.44
C LYS A 197 1.46 13.00 11.42
N ILE A 198 2.77 13.08 11.19
CA ILE A 198 3.50 12.16 10.30
C ILE A 198 3.33 10.73 10.80
N GLU A 199 3.49 10.49 12.10
CA GLU A 199 3.29 9.17 12.71
C GLU A 199 1.85 8.66 12.55
N LYS A 200 0.83 9.53 12.67
CA LYS A 200 -0.57 9.17 12.42
C LYS A 200 -0.81 8.81 10.95
N VAL A 201 -0.27 9.58 10.01
CA VAL A 201 -0.36 9.25 8.57
C VAL A 201 0.28 7.88 8.32
N ASN A 202 1.50 7.65 8.79
CA ASN A 202 2.20 6.38 8.61
C ASN A 202 1.42 5.20 9.21
N TYR A 203 0.78 5.40 10.37
CA TYR A 203 0.00 4.37 11.02
C TYR A 203 -1.32 4.10 10.29
N TYR A 204 -2.16 5.12 10.10
CA TYR A 204 -3.51 4.95 9.58
C TYR A 204 -3.55 4.74 8.06
N LYS A 205 -2.74 5.49 7.28
CA LYS A 205 -2.69 5.36 5.82
C LYS A 205 -1.97 4.07 5.39
N THR A 206 -0.92 3.64 6.11
CA THR A 206 -0.04 2.57 5.61
C THR A 206 -0.01 1.34 6.51
N ALA A 207 0.38 1.45 7.78
CA ALA A 207 0.63 0.31 8.65
C ALA A 207 -0.61 -0.56 8.83
N GLN A 208 -1.76 0.07 9.08
CA GLN A 208 -3.02 -0.62 9.35
C GLN A 208 -3.46 -1.51 8.19
N TYR A 209 -3.61 -0.97 6.98
CA TYR A 209 -4.17 -1.76 5.89
C TYR A 209 -3.11 -2.59 5.15
N THR A 210 -1.82 -2.27 5.29
CA THR A 210 -0.74 -2.98 4.58
C THR A 210 -0.21 -4.19 5.34
N VAL A 211 -0.10 -4.10 6.66
CA VAL A 211 0.50 -5.14 7.51
C VAL A 211 -0.47 -5.67 8.55
N THR A 212 -1.00 -4.79 9.40
CA THR A 212 -1.84 -5.19 10.55
C THR A 212 -3.12 -5.90 10.09
N SER A 213 -3.90 -5.26 9.25
CA SER A 213 -5.21 -5.77 8.81
C SER A 213 -5.12 -7.12 8.08
N PRO A 214 -4.19 -7.35 7.13
CA PRO A 214 -4.05 -8.66 6.51
C PRO A 214 -3.80 -9.79 7.51
N LEU A 215 -2.89 -9.59 8.46
CA LEU A 215 -2.61 -10.57 9.52
C LEU A 215 -3.85 -10.82 10.39
N GLN A 216 -4.52 -9.76 10.82
CA GLN A 216 -5.72 -9.84 11.64
C GLN A 216 -6.89 -10.50 10.91
N LEU A 217 -7.08 -10.23 9.61
CA LEU A 217 -8.08 -10.92 8.79
C LEU A 217 -7.80 -12.42 8.70
N GLY A 218 -6.54 -12.82 8.65
CA GLY A 218 -6.15 -14.22 8.75
C GLY A 218 -6.56 -14.85 10.08
N VAL A 219 -6.34 -14.14 11.19
CA VAL A 219 -6.76 -14.59 12.53
C VAL A 219 -8.30 -14.72 12.61
N ILE A 220 -9.03 -13.74 12.11
CA ILE A 220 -10.51 -13.76 12.07
C ILE A 220 -10.99 -14.96 11.23
N ALA A 221 -10.40 -15.18 10.06
CA ALA A 221 -10.76 -16.29 9.17
C ALA A 221 -10.52 -17.67 9.82
N ALA A 222 -9.58 -17.77 10.76
CA ALA A 222 -9.32 -18.99 11.54
C ALA A 222 -10.23 -19.16 12.78
N GLY A 223 -11.14 -18.23 13.03
CA GLY A 223 -12.08 -18.28 14.17
C GLY A 223 -11.75 -17.31 15.31
N GLY A 224 -10.77 -16.42 15.10
CA GLY A 224 -10.42 -15.35 16.03
C GLY A 224 -9.48 -15.76 17.17
N ASN A 225 -8.71 -14.79 17.66
CA ASN A 225 -7.88 -14.89 18.86
C ASN A 225 -7.47 -13.46 19.25
N GLU A 226 -8.13 -12.90 20.27
CA GLU A 226 -7.91 -11.50 20.68
C GLU A 226 -6.46 -11.20 21.07
N LYS A 227 -5.79 -12.13 21.74
CA LYS A 227 -4.39 -11.95 22.14
C LYS A 227 -3.51 -11.81 20.89
N LEU A 228 -3.71 -12.67 19.92
CA LEU A 228 -2.95 -12.65 18.65
C LEU A 228 -3.29 -11.41 17.84
N MET A 229 -4.57 -10.98 17.83
CA MET A 229 -5.00 -9.71 17.20
C MET A 229 -4.25 -8.50 17.76
N LYS A 230 -4.09 -8.42 19.10
CA LYS A 230 -3.34 -7.35 19.76
C LYS A 230 -1.85 -7.42 19.40
N THR A 231 -1.25 -8.60 19.45
CA THR A 231 0.17 -8.79 19.10
C THR A 231 0.45 -8.43 17.64
N PHE A 232 -0.45 -8.78 16.71
CA PHE A 232 -0.31 -8.36 15.31
C PHE A 232 -0.54 -6.86 15.10
N ASN A 233 -1.31 -6.20 15.96
CA ASN A 233 -1.40 -4.75 15.94
C ASN A 233 -0.07 -4.09 16.35
N GLU A 234 0.59 -4.58 17.39
CA GLU A 234 1.90 -4.11 17.83
C GLU A 234 2.96 -4.33 16.74
N PHE A 235 3.05 -5.56 16.23
CA PHE A 235 3.95 -5.92 15.13
C PHE A 235 3.73 -5.06 13.89
N GLY A 236 2.48 -4.97 13.43
CA GLY A 236 2.11 -4.24 12.21
C GLY A 236 2.31 -2.74 12.34
N SER A 237 2.12 -2.16 13.53
CA SER A 237 2.43 -0.76 13.80
C SER A 237 3.92 -0.47 13.61
N GLU A 238 4.79 -1.28 14.20
CA GLU A 238 6.24 -1.07 14.09
C GLU A 238 6.74 -1.35 12.66
N LEU A 239 6.36 -2.50 12.08
CA LEU A 239 6.78 -2.83 10.71
C LEU A 239 6.23 -1.86 9.67
N GLY A 240 5.00 -1.40 9.83
CA GLY A 240 4.38 -0.44 8.92
C GLY A 240 5.08 0.91 8.91
N LYS A 241 5.51 1.41 10.08
CA LYS A 241 6.34 2.63 10.19
C LYS A 241 7.69 2.43 9.50
N ALA A 242 8.39 1.32 9.79
CA ALA A 242 9.65 0.99 9.13
C ALA A 242 9.51 0.93 7.61
N PHE A 243 8.44 0.28 7.13
CA PHE A 243 8.11 0.16 5.71
C PHE A 243 7.88 1.52 5.04
N GLN A 244 7.09 2.41 5.66
CA GLN A 244 6.82 3.73 5.09
C GLN A 244 8.07 4.59 5.03
N ILE A 245 8.88 4.61 6.09
CA ILE A 245 10.14 5.37 6.10
C ILE A 245 11.10 4.84 5.01
N ALA A 246 11.18 3.52 4.85
CA ALA A 246 11.98 2.90 3.79
C ALA A 246 11.45 3.23 2.39
N ASP A 247 10.13 3.33 2.22
CA ASP A 247 9.49 3.72 0.96
C ASP A 247 9.78 5.19 0.61
N ASP A 248 9.67 6.10 1.58
CA ASP A 248 10.01 7.52 1.43
C ASP A 248 11.49 7.70 1.05
N LEU A 249 12.40 6.95 1.70
CA LEU A 249 13.82 6.95 1.35
C LEU A 249 14.05 6.42 -0.07
N LEU A 250 13.36 5.34 -0.46
CA LEU A 250 13.44 4.78 -1.81
C LEU A 250 12.87 5.74 -2.85
N GLY A 251 11.76 6.41 -2.57
CA GLY A 251 11.14 7.43 -3.42
C GLY A 251 12.08 8.60 -3.71
N MET A 252 12.87 9.00 -2.70
CA MET A 252 13.82 10.09 -2.81
C MET A 252 15.18 9.66 -3.40
N PHE A 253 15.75 8.53 -3.00
CA PHE A 253 17.14 8.14 -3.31
C PHE A 253 17.25 6.94 -4.27
N GLY A 254 16.16 6.25 -4.54
CA GLY A 254 16.11 5.13 -5.48
C GLY A 254 16.11 5.56 -6.95
N SER A 255 15.67 4.67 -7.81
CA SER A 255 15.50 4.87 -9.24
C SER A 255 14.04 4.67 -9.65
N THR A 256 13.61 5.29 -10.74
CA THR A 256 12.26 5.11 -11.31
C THR A 256 11.94 3.63 -11.59
N ARG A 257 12.96 2.82 -11.94
CA ARG A 257 12.80 1.37 -12.14
C ARG A 257 12.42 0.65 -10.85
N GLN A 258 12.91 1.11 -9.70
CA GLN A 258 12.64 0.49 -8.40
C GLN A 258 11.31 0.93 -7.81
N THR A 259 10.94 2.21 -8.00
CA THR A 259 9.73 2.82 -7.42
C THR A 259 8.49 2.65 -8.29
N GLY A 260 8.67 2.54 -9.61
CA GLY A 260 7.57 2.58 -10.58
C GLY A 260 6.94 3.98 -10.77
N LYS A 261 7.42 4.98 -10.02
CA LYS A 261 7.05 6.41 -10.10
C LYS A 261 8.28 7.26 -10.42
N PRO A 262 8.11 8.47 -10.94
CA PRO A 262 9.23 9.44 -11.11
C PRO A 262 9.88 9.73 -9.75
N VAL A 263 11.20 9.76 -9.72
CA VAL A 263 11.94 10.10 -8.51
C VAL A 263 11.62 11.53 -8.08
N GLY A 264 11.42 11.74 -6.76
CA GLY A 264 11.07 13.04 -6.19
C GLY A 264 9.60 13.40 -6.34
N SER A 265 8.70 12.46 -6.62
CA SER A 265 7.25 12.68 -6.59
C SER A 265 6.81 13.32 -5.27
N ASP A 266 7.32 12.83 -4.13
CA ASP A 266 6.99 13.35 -2.80
C ASP A 266 7.30 14.85 -2.64
N ILE A 267 8.34 15.36 -3.33
CA ILE A 267 8.65 16.80 -3.33
C ILE A 267 7.58 17.56 -4.12
N ARG A 268 7.18 17.06 -5.31
CA ARG A 268 6.14 17.67 -6.15
C ARG A 268 4.81 17.73 -5.43
N GLU A 269 4.46 16.64 -4.75
CA GLU A 269 3.23 16.50 -3.99
C GLU A 269 3.27 17.26 -2.65
N GLY A 270 4.44 17.76 -2.24
CA GLY A 270 4.62 18.49 -0.96
C GLY A 270 4.48 17.62 0.27
N LYS A 271 4.72 16.30 0.14
CA LYS A 271 4.52 15.33 1.23
C LYS A 271 5.37 15.64 2.45
N GLN A 272 4.74 15.61 3.61
CA GLN A 272 5.33 15.87 4.92
C GLN A 272 5.84 14.54 5.52
N THR A 273 6.97 14.05 5.00
CA THR A 273 7.56 12.77 5.45
C THR A 273 8.47 12.94 6.67
N LEU A 274 8.82 11.81 7.31
CA LEU A 274 9.81 11.81 8.40
C LEU A 274 11.17 12.32 7.91
N LEU A 275 11.53 12.04 6.65
CA LEU A 275 12.73 12.55 6.01
C LEU A 275 12.75 14.10 5.97
N MET A 276 11.63 14.73 5.58
CA MET A 276 11.49 16.18 5.56
C MET A 276 11.50 16.78 6.96
N TYR A 277 10.91 16.08 7.95
CA TYR A 277 10.97 16.49 9.34
C TYR A 277 12.42 16.55 9.87
N TYR A 278 13.23 15.54 9.59
CA TYR A 278 14.65 15.56 9.96
C TYR A 278 15.43 16.62 9.18
N ALA A 279 15.11 16.83 7.90
CA ALA A 279 15.73 17.90 7.12
C ALA A 279 15.50 19.26 7.75
N LYS A 280 14.26 19.59 8.12
CA LYS A 280 13.94 20.85 8.81
C LYS A 280 14.71 21.07 10.11
N LYS A 281 15.03 19.97 10.82
CA LYS A 281 15.79 20.05 12.10
C LYS A 281 17.29 20.13 11.93
N LEU A 282 17.83 19.57 10.85
CA LEU A 282 19.27 19.36 10.69
C LEU A 282 19.91 20.31 9.66
N CYS A 283 19.14 20.80 8.70
CA CYS A 283 19.62 21.73 7.68
C CYS A 283 19.90 23.13 8.27
N LYS A 284 20.88 23.82 7.68
CA LYS A 284 21.06 25.24 7.91
C LYS A 284 19.86 26.02 7.34
N PRO A 285 19.58 27.25 7.82
CA PRO A 285 18.40 28.00 7.37
C PRO A 285 18.29 28.17 5.85
N LEU A 286 19.39 28.42 5.16
CA LEU A 286 19.42 28.57 3.68
C LEU A 286 19.17 27.24 2.97
N GLU A 287 19.69 26.13 3.49
CA GLU A 287 19.47 24.79 2.94
C GLU A 287 17.99 24.37 3.10
N TRP A 288 17.42 24.61 4.28
CA TRP A 288 15.99 24.36 4.47
C TRP A 288 15.13 25.22 3.56
N LYS A 289 15.45 26.50 3.41
CA LYS A 289 14.73 27.40 2.50
C LYS A 289 14.75 26.89 1.05
N ALA A 290 15.88 26.35 0.60
CA ALA A 290 16.02 25.76 -0.72
C ALA A 290 15.12 24.51 -0.91
N ILE A 291 14.91 23.69 0.14
CA ILE A 291 13.96 22.58 0.12
C ILE A 291 12.52 23.12 0.14
N GLU A 292 12.20 23.98 1.09
CA GLU A 292 10.85 24.50 1.35
C GLU A 292 10.22 25.16 0.10
N THR A 293 11.01 25.90 -0.69
CA THR A 293 10.53 26.55 -1.93
C THR A 293 10.23 25.57 -3.06
N ARG A 294 10.62 24.30 -2.92
CA ARG A 294 10.42 23.23 -3.91
C ARG A 294 9.32 22.25 -3.52
N LEU A 295 8.99 22.20 -2.23
CA LEU A 295 7.89 21.35 -1.74
C LEU A 295 6.54 21.84 -2.28
N GLY A 296 5.78 20.94 -2.89
CA GLY A 296 4.47 21.24 -3.48
C GLY A 296 4.54 21.98 -4.83
N ASN A 297 5.71 22.05 -5.44
CA ASN A 297 5.87 22.66 -6.76
C ASN A 297 5.87 21.59 -7.86
N GLU A 298 4.76 21.47 -8.58
CA GLU A 298 4.61 20.53 -9.70
C GLU A 298 5.64 20.72 -10.84
N LYS A 299 6.21 21.92 -10.96
CA LYS A 299 7.15 22.29 -12.03
C LYS A 299 8.61 22.07 -11.68
N ILE A 300 8.94 21.36 -10.56
CA ILE A 300 10.33 21.09 -10.21
C ILE A 300 11.03 20.27 -11.29
N THR A 301 12.29 20.64 -11.53
CA THR A 301 13.17 20.00 -12.51
C THR A 301 13.94 18.83 -11.90
N SER A 302 14.58 18.03 -12.74
CA SER A 302 15.52 16.99 -12.26
C SER A 302 16.72 17.58 -11.51
N GLU A 303 17.07 18.83 -11.76
CA GLU A 303 18.13 19.56 -11.05
C GLU A 303 17.69 19.95 -9.65
N ASP A 304 16.45 20.40 -9.50
CA ASP A 304 15.86 20.67 -8.19
C ASP A 304 15.82 19.42 -7.33
N VAL A 305 15.41 18.28 -7.89
CA VAL A 305 15.43 17.00 -7.19
C VAL A 305 16.85 16.62 -6.76
N ARG A 306 17.86 16.81 -7.63
CA ARG A 306 19.27 16.56 -7.28
C ARG A 306 19.74 17.46 -6.15
N LEU A 307 19.41 18.75 -6.20
CA LEU A 307 19.75 19.70 -5.16
C LEU A 307 19.19 19.27 -3.80
N VAL A 308 17.89 18.97 -3.75
CA VAL A 308 17.23 18.51 -2.51
C VAL A 308 17.88 17.22 -1.99
N ARG A 309 18.16 16.25 -2.86
CA ARG A 309 18.87 15.01 -2.47
C ARG A 309 20.22 15.26 -1.83
N ASN A 310 21.01 16.17 -2.39
CA ASN A 310 22.32 16.50 -1.85
C ASN A 310 22.20 17.14 -0.47
N ILE A 311 21.30 18.10 -0.31
CA ILE A 311 21.03 18.72 1.00
C ILE A 311 20.60 17.68 2.03
N LEU A 312 19.70 16.77 1.68
CA LEU A 312 19.23 15.71 2.57
C LEU A 312 20.35 14.72 3.00
N LYS A 313 21.33 14.49 2.13
CA LYS A 313 22.52 13.69 2.47
C LYS A 313 23.48 14.45 3.37
N GLU A 314 23.87 15.65 2.97
CA GLU A 314 24.88 16.46 3.62
C GLU A 314 24.44 16.91 5.04
N SER A 315 23.14 17.22 5.20
CA SER A 315 22.56 17.55 6.51
C SER A 315 22.47 16.36 7.47
N GLY A 316 22.64 15.11 6.98
CA GLY A 316 22.44 13.89 7.77
C GLY A 316 20.97 13.47 7.91
N ALA A 317 20.00 14.15 7.29
CA ALA A 317 18.58 13.82 7.37
C ALA A 317 18.28 12.41 6.82
N GLN A 318 18.94 12.02 5.70
CA GLN A 318 18.85 10.68 5.14
C GLN A 318 19.31 9.61 6.15
N ALA A 319 20.48 9.81 6.76
CA ALA A 319 21.02 8.85 7.74
C ALA A 319 20.11 8.73 8.96
N LYS A 320 19.58 9.85 9.46
CA LYS A 320 18.66 9.86 10.60
C LYS A 320 17.35 9.13 10.31
N ALA A 321 16.77 9.29 9.11
CA ALA A 321 15.58 8.56 8.68
C ALA A 321 15.87 7.05 8.53
N ALA A 322 17.04 6.68 8.00
CA ALA A 322 17.44 5.28 7.87
C ALA A 322 17.60 4.59 9.24
N VAL A 323 18.18 5.29 10.23
CA VAL A 323 18.26 4.79 11.62
C VAL A 323 16.86 4.58 12.20
N ALA A 324 15.95 5.54 12.00
CA ALA A 324 14.58 5.38 12.49
C ALA A 324 13.84 4.18 11.85
N ALA A 325 14.05 3.93 10.56
CA ALA A 325 13.50 2.73 9.89
C ALA A 325 14.06 1.44 10.50
N GLU A 326 15.37 1.41 10.79
CA GLU A 326 16.03 0.25 11.42
C GLU A 326 15.54 0.03 12.85
N ASP A 327 15.40 1.09 13.64
CA ASP A 327 14.88 1.00 15.02
C ASP A 327 13.48 0.39 15.05
N HIS A 328 12.58 0.83 14.16
CA HIS A 328 11.24 0.26 14.03
C HIS A 328 11.28 -1.19 13.53
N LEU A 329 12.18 -1.54 12.60
CA LEU A 329 12.38 -2.93 12.18
C LEU A 329 12.81 -3.81 13.36
N GLN A 330 13.78 -3.38 14.16
CA GLN A 330 14.24 -4.13 15.32
C GLN A 330 13.12 -4.30 16.36
N ASN A 331 12.28 -3.29 16.57
CA ASN A 331 11.13 -3.41 17.44
C ASN A 331 10.11 -4.44 16.89
N ALA A 332 9.81 -4.42 15.60
CA ALA A 332 8.94 -5.42 14.98
C ALA A 332 9.48 -6.84 15.14
N LEU A 333 10.80 -7.04 14.97
CA LEU A 333 11.44 -8.35 15.16
C LEU A 333 11.34 -8.84 16.61
N LYS A 334 11.52 -7.96 17.60
CA LYS A 334 11.30 -8.30 19.03
C LYS A 334 9.87 -8.77 19.30
N VAL A 335 8.88 -8.12 18.69
CA VAL A 335 7.47 -8.56 18.82
C VAL A 335 7.30 -9.96 18.24
N VAL A 336 7.84 -10.25 17.03
CA VAL A 336 7.78 -11.60 16.42
C VAL A 336 8.39 -12.64 17.32
N ASP A 337 9.58 -12.38 17.89
CA ASP A 337 10.29 -13.32 18.76
C ASP A 337 9.48 -13.66 20.02
N GLY A 338 8.73 -12.69 20.55
CA GLY A 338 7.85 -12.87 21.71
C GLY A 338 6.50 -13.54 21.41
N MET A 339 6.14 -13.78 20.14
CA MET A 339 4.86 -14.42 19.79
C MET A 339 4.79 -15.88 20.23
N SER A 340 3.63 -16.31 20.68
CA SER A 340 3.34 -17.74 20.99
C SER A 340 2.71 -18.42 19.76
N ILE A 341 3.47 -18.55 18.66
CA ILE A 341 3.09 -19.20 17.40
C ILE A 341 4.20 -20.17 16.96
N ASP A 342 3.93 -20.97 15.92
CA ASP A 342 4.94 -21.91 15.40
C ASP A 342 6.18 -21.20 14.84
N GLU A 343 7.34 -21.84 14.97
CA GLU A 343 8.62 -21.24 14.61
C GLU A 343 8.78 -21.02 13.10
N GLU A 344 8.12 -21.83 12.28
CA GLU A 344 8.13 -21.61 10.83
C GLU A 344 7.45 -20.28 10.46
N THR A 345 6.26 -20.01 11.05
CA THR A 345 5.55 -18.74 10.84
C THR A 345 6.37 -17.57 11.36
N LYS A 346 7.01 -17.68 12.56
CA LYS A 346 7.92 -16.62 13.04
C LYS A 346 9.07 -16.37 12.07
N SER A 347 9.72 -17.43 11.57
CA SER A 347 10.85 -17.29 10.65
C SER A 347 10.45 -16.56 9.36
N ILE A 348 9.27 -16.84 8.83
CA ILE A 348 8.74 -16.16 7.63
C ILE A 348 8.38 -14.70 7.94
N LEU A 349 7.80 -14.41 9.12
CA LEU A 349 7.50 -13.02 9.53
C LEU A 349 8.78 -12.19 9.74
N ARG A 350 9.86 -12.79 10.30
CA ARG A 350 11.19 -12.15 10.37
C ARG A 350 11.74 -11.82 8.97
N ALA A 351 11.72 -12.81 8.09
CA ALA A 351 12.17 -12.61 6.71
C ALA A 351 11.32 -11.55 5.97
N PHE A 352 10.01 -11.55 6.18
CA PHE A 352 9.10 -10.55 5.62
C PHE A 352 9.44 -9.15 6.13
N SER A 353 9.70 -8.99 7.42
CA SER A 353 10.06 -7.71 8.03
C SER A 353 11.35 -7.14 7.40
N VAL A 354 12.38 -7.97 7.30
CA VAL A 354 13.64 -7.60 6.65
C VAL A 354 13.44 -7.26 5.17
N TYR A 355 12.64 -8.07 4.44
CA TYR A 355 12.34 -7.85 3.03
C TYR A 355 11.63 -6.52 2.78
N CYS A 356 10.73 -6.11 3.68
CA CYS A 356 9.98 -4.86 3.55
C CYS A 356 10.87 -3.61 3.70
N VAL A 357 11.86 -3.66 4.57
CA VAL A 357 12.70 -2.51 4.94
C VAL A 357 14.01 -2.49 4.15
N ILE A 358 14.67 -3.65 4.06
CA ILE A 358 15.96 -3.80 3.34
C ILE A 358 15.65 -4.24 1.90
N ARG A 359 15.02 -3.36 1.12
CA ARG A 359 14.76 -3.61 -0.30
C ARG A 359 16.05 -3.62 -1.10
N LYS A 360 16.85 -4.68 -0.97
CA LYS A 360 17.89 -4.99 -1.93
C LYS A 360 17.24 -5.38 -3.25
N LYS A 361 17.80 -4.85 -4.33
CA LYS A 361 17.40 -5.03 -5.73
C LYS A 361 16.91 -6.41 -6.10
#